data_0f79bd6c992b32fee14a90641f423e2d
#
_entry.id   0f79bd6c992b32fee14a90641f423e2d
#
_cell.length_a   1.000
_cell.length_b   1.000
_cell.length_c   1.000
_cell.angle_alpha   90.00
_cell.angle_beta   90.00
_cell.angle_gamma   90.00
#
_symmetry.space_group_name_H-M   'P 1'
#
loop_
_entity.id
_entity.type
_entity.pdbx_description
1 polymer ?
#
loop_
_entity_poly.entity_id
_entity_poly.type
_entity_poly.pdbx_seq_one_letter_code
_entity_poly.pdbx_strand_id
1 'polypeptide(L)'
;MKIEQIISDAAVKAVKALYGIEAAPGTTVPQKTKKEFEGNLTLVVFPFLKASHKAPEATAQEIGEYLLANEPAVASFNVIKGFLNLVIAPSFWSQMLHHIDEEADFGTHKAAADAPLVMVEYSSPNTNKPLHLGHVRNNLLGYSLSEILKANGNRVVKTNIVNDRGIHICKSMLAWQKWGDGVTPEKAGKKGDHLIGDFYVLFDKHYKQELKELEAKGMTPEEAEAASPLMQEARAMLRKWEAGDPEVRSVWEMMNNWVYAGFDETYRRLGVDFDKIYYESQTYLEGKEKVLEGLEKGIMYRKEDGSVWADLTAEGLDHKLLLRSDGTSVYMMQDIGTAKLRFKDFPIDKMIYVVGNEQNYHFQVLSILLDKLGFKWGKDLVHFSYGMVELPEGKMKSREGTVVDADDLMDEMIATARETSAELGKLDGCTAEEAEEISRIVGLGALKYFILKVDPRKNMTFNPKESIDFNGNTGPFIQYTHARICSVMRKAAEAGIDYRQVDTAKVDPSEKEISLIQHLADFPAVVAEAGRIYSPSLIANYVYDLVKEYNQFYHDYSILREENAEVRAFRLMLSANVAKVIKTGMGLLGIEVPDRM
;
A
#
# COMPACT_ATOMS: atom_id res chain seq x y z
N MET A 1 25.02 -3.42 -5.75
CA MET A 1 25.87 -2.93 -6.89
C MET A 1 25.19 -3.34 -8.17
N LYS A 2 24.88 -2.43 -9.11
CA LYS A 2 24.23 -2.80 -10.39
C LYS A 2 25.27 -3.00 -11.46
N ILE A 3 25.23 -4.14 -12.14
CA ILE A 3 26.17 -4.45 -13.22
C ILE A 3 26.09 -3.43 -14.36
N GLU A 4 24.89 -2.93 -14.66
CA GLU A 4 24.67 -1.90 -15.70
C GLU A 4 25.43 -0.61 -15.37
N GLN A 5 25.48 -0.22 -14.08
CA GLN A 5 26.22 0.96 -13.65
C GLN A 5 27.75 0.75 -13.74
N ILE A 6 28.22 -0.44 -13.37
CA ILE A 6 29.66 -0.79 -13.49
C ILE A 6 30.09 -0.72 -14.94
N ILE A 7 29.32 -1.34 -15.84
CA ILE A 7 29.62 -1.32 -17.27
C ILE A 7 29.47 0.08 -17.86
N SER A 8 28.49 0.85 -17.44
CA SER A 8 28.34 2.25 -17.88
C SER A 8 29.54 3.09 -17.48
N ASP A 9 29.99 3.00 -16.23
CA ASP A 9 31.15 3.73 -15.72
C ASP A 9 32.46 3.30 -16.41
N ALA A 10 32.60 2.02 -16.69
CA ALA A 10 33.75 1.48 -17.45
C ALA A 10 33.71 1.97 -18.91
N ALA A 11 32.52 2.03 -19.54
CA ALA A 11 32.35 2.55 -20.90
C ALA A 11 32.64 4.06 -21.00
N VAL A 12 32.28 4.86 -19.97
CA VAL A 12 32.70 6.28 -19.89
C VAL A 12 34.22 6.40 -19.92
N LYS A 13 34.92 5.59 -19.11
CA LYS A 13 36.38 5.55 -19.09
C LYS A 13 36.97 5.11 -20.43
N ALA A 14 36.39 4.07 -21.06
CA ALA A 14 36.81 3.60 -22.36
C ALA A 14 36.73 4.66 -23.45
N VAL A 15 35.59 5.32 -23.57
CA VAL A 15 35.35 6.38 -24.56
C VAL A 15 36.30 7.56 -24.36
N LYS A 16 36.53 7.94 -23.10
CA LYS A 16 37.50 9.00 -22.77
C LYS A 16 38.94 8.61 -23.13
N ALA A 17 39.33 7.39 -22.77
CA ALA A 17 40.69 6.91 -23.04
C ALA A 17 40.97 6.69 -24.53
N LEU A 18 40.00 6.14 -25.29
CA LEU A 18 40.17 5.83 -26.69
C LEU A 18 39.97 7.02 -27.64
N TYR A 19 39.03 7.91 -27.30
CA TYR A 19 38.59 8.97 -28.21
C TYR A 19 38.72 10.39 -27.64
N GLY A 20 39.14 10.55 -26.38
CA GLY A 20 39.39 11.85 -25.76
C GLY A 20 38.12 12.69 -25.50
N ILE A 21 36.94 12.11 -25.56
CA ILE A 21 35.66 12.80 -25.33
C ILE A 21 34.99 12.39 -24.02
N GLU A 22 34.22 13.29 -23.46
CA GLU A 22 33.30 12.98 -22.37
C GLU A 22 31.99 12.40 -22.99
N ALA A 23 31.58 11.24 -22.51
CA ALA A 23 30.34 10.62 -22.97
C ALA A 23 29.13 11.44 -22.48
N ALA A 24 28.18 11.70 -23.37
CA ALA A 24 26.94 12.36 -22.99
C ALA A 24 26.12 11.46 -22.01
N PRO A 25 25.42 12.06 -21.05
CA PRO A 25 24.61 11.29 -20.09
C PRO A 25 23.68 10.28 -20.77
N GLY A 26 23.67 9.04 -20.26
CA GLY A 26 22.83 7.97 -20.76
C GLY A 26 23.32 7.22 -22.00
N THR A 27 24.35 7.72 -22.71
CA THR A 27 24.85 7.06 -23.95
C THR A 27 25.68 5.80 -23.68
N THR A 28 26.16 5.64 -22.45
CA THR A 28 26.96 4.48 -22.02
C THR A 28 26.15 3.45 -21.22
N VAL A 29 24.86 3.67 -21.03
CA VAL A 29 24.00 2.75 -20.28
C VAL A 29 23.74 1.50 -21.13
N PRO A 30 24.18 0.30 -20.69
CA PRO A 30 23.93 -0.92 -21.44
C PRO A 30 22.47 -1.36 -21.29
N GLN A 31 22.02 -2.15 -22.25
CA GLN A 31 20.73 -2.81 -22.26
C GLN A 31 20.90 -4.31 -22.11
N LYS A 32 19.87 -5.03 -21.68
CA LYS A 32 19.89 -6.50 -21.68
C LYS A 32 20.07 -7.03 -23.10
N THR A 33 20.98 -7.96 -23.28
CA THR A 33 21.21 -8.58 -24.60
C THR A 33 19.95 -9.33 -25.05
N LYS A 34 19.61 -9.23 -26.35
CA LYS A 34 18.49 -9.97 -26.93
C LYS A 34 18.77 -11.45 -26.91
N LYS A 35 17.74 -12.27 -26.70
CA LYS A 35 17.86 -13.75 -26.54
C LYS A 35 18.54 -14.49 -27.70
N GLU A 36 18.47 -13.92 -28.90
CA GLU A 36 19.11 -14.48 -30.10
C GLU A 36 20.63 -14.26 -30.19
N PHE A 37 21.19 -13.46 -29.28
CA PHE A 37 22.62 -13.15 -29.24
C PHE A 37 23.26 -13.60 -27.94
N GLU A 38 24.51 -14.04 -28.03
CA GLU A 38 25.33 -14.37 -26.88
C GLU A 38 25.72 -13.09 -26.11
N GLY A 39 25.58 -13.11 -24.80
CA GLY A 39 25.93 -12.01 -23.91
C GLY A 39 24.85 -11.74 -22.86
N ASN A 40 25.22 -10.99 -21.84
CA ASN A 40 24.31 -10.55 -20.76
C ASN A 40 23.84 -9.12 -20.98
N LEU A 41 24.75 -8.24 -21.40
CA LEU A 41 24.52 -6.82 -21.61
C LEU A 41 25.00 -6.36 -22.98
N THR A 42 24.27 -5.45 -23.60
CA THR A 42 24.61 -4.85 -24.89
C THR A 42 24.82 -3.36 -24.75
N LEU A 43 26.00 -2.88 -25.16
CA LEU A 43 26.29 -1.47 -25.29
C LEU A 43 26.12 -1.04 -26.75
N VAL A 44 25.37 0.04 -26.98
CA VAL A 44 25.15 0.62 -28.31
C VAL A 44 26.24 1.65 -28.59
N VAL A 45 27.06 1.44 -29.63
CA VAL A 45 28.23 2.31 -29.91
C VAL A 45 27.97 3.44 -30.87
N PHE A 46 26.79 3.51 -31.48
CA PHE A 46 26.44 4.55 -32.49
C PHE A 46 26.68 5.99 -31.99
N PRO A 47 26.44 6.35 -30.71
CA PRO A 47 26.75 7.69 -30.24
C PRO A 47 28.22 8.09 -30.31
N PHE A 48 29.14 7.14 -30.42
CA PHE A 48 30.59 7.37 -30.38
C PHE A 48 31.25 7.40 -31.78
N LEU A 49 30.52 7.08 -32.84
CA LEU A 49 31.06 6.96 -34.20
C LEU A 49 31.67 8.29 -34.72
N LYS A 50 31.07 9.42 -34.33
CA LYS A 50 31.60 10.73 -34.71
C LYS A 50 32.98 11.00 -34.09
N ALA A 51 33.21 10.48 -32.89
CA ALA A 51 34.48 10.65 -32.18
C ALA A 51 35.52 9.59 -32.58
N SER A 52 35.11 8.37 -32.85
CA SER A 52 36.02 7.30 -33.27
C SER A 52 36.49 7.45 -34.70
N HIS A 53 35.72 8.12 -35.57
CA HIS A 53 35.95 8.20 -37.01
C HIS A 53 36.09 6.82 -37.71
N LYS A 54 35.43 5.78 -37.15
CA LYS A 54 35.50 4.38 -37.60
C LYS A 54 34.12 3.81 -37.83
N ALA A 55 34.08 2.66 -38.52
CA ALA A 55 32.87 1.90 -38.72
C ALA A 55 32.30 1.42 -37.36
N PRO A 56 30.97 1.18 -37.24
CA PRO A 56 30.35 0.73 -36.01
C PRO A 56 31.00 -0.53 -35.41
N GLU A 57 31.32 -1.51 -36.24
CA GLU A 57 31.96 -2.75 -35.80
C GLU A 57 33.37 -2.51 -35.21
N ALA A 58 34.18 -1.66 -35.89
CA ALA A 58 35.51 -1.33 -35.42
C ALA A 58 35.48 -0.53 -34.11
N THR A 59 34.54 0.39 -33.98
CA THR A 59 34.32 1.15 -32.73
C THR A 59 33.88 0.24 -31.58
N ALA A 60 32.95 -0.68 -31.84
CA ALA A 60 32.51 -1.65 -30.86
C ALA A 60 33.64 -2.62 -30.43
N GLN A 61 34.48 -3.04 -31.42
CA GLN A 61 35.62 -3.90 -31.15
C GLN A 61 36.63 -3.22 -30.19
N GLU A 62 37.01 -1.97 -30.47
CA GLU A 62 37.96 -1.24 -29.60
C GLU A 62 37.43 -1.00 -28.18
N ILE A 63 36.17 -0.62 -28.07
CA ILE A 63 35.54 -0.45 -26.76
C ILE A 63 35.47 -1.79 -26.03
N GLY A 64 35.10 -2.88 -26.73
CA GLY A 64 35.08 -4.23 -26.17
C GLY A 64 36.44 -4.72 -25.68
N GLU A 65 37.50 -4.52 -26.45
CA GLU A 65 38.88 -4.81 -26.06
C GLU A 65 39.34 -4.03 -24.84
N TYR A 66 39.00 -2.73 -24.79
CA TYR A 66 39.29 -1.89 -23.62
C TYR A 66 38.56 -2.40 -22.36
N LEU A 67 37.26 -2.70 -22.48
CA LEU A 67 36.47 -3.22 -21.36
C LEU A 67 36.99 -4.57 -20.87
N LEU A 68 37.30 -5.49 -21.79
CA LEU A 68 37.87 -6.80 -21.45
C LEU A 68 39.22 -6.69 -20.70
N ALA A 69 40.03 -5.69 -21.06
CA ALA A 69 41.33 -5.47 -20.42
C ALA A 69 41.28 -4.76 -19.09
N ASN A 70 40.26 -3.91 -18.87
CA ASN A 70 40.22 -2.97 -17.73
C ASN A 70 39.05 -3.18 -16.76
N GLU A 71 38.06 -4.01 -17.11
CA GLU A 71 36.90 -4.26 -16.27
C GLU A 71 36.79 -5.78 -15.92
N PRO A 72 37.14 -6.19 -14.71
CA PRO A 72 37.15 -7.61 -14.32
C PRO A 72 35.77 -8.29 -14.42
N ALA A 73 34.69 -7.53 -14.41
CA ALA A 73 33.33 -8.07 -14.60
C ALA A 73 33.06 -8.56 -16.02
N VAL A 74 33.88 -8.21 -17.01
CA VAL A 74 33.74 -8.63 -18.40
C VAL A 74 34.62 -9.86 -18.69
N ALA A 75 33.99 -10.99 -18.99
CA ALA A 75 34.70 -12.24 -19.33
C ALA A 75 35.02 -12.35 -20.83
N SER A 76 34.12 -11.92 -21.68
CA SER A 76 34.28 -11.89 -23.15
C SER A 76 33.27 -10.93 -23.77
N PHE A 77 33.39 -10.70 -25.08
CA PHE A 77 32.44 -9.93 -25.84
C PHE A 77 32.33 -10.40 -27.29
N ASN A 78 31.27 -10.05 -27.94
CA ASN A 78 31.10 -10.17 -29.38
C ASN A 78 30.48 -8.89 -29.97
N VAL A 79 30.70 -8.68 -31.25
CA VAL A 79 30.22 -7.50 -31.97
C VAL A 79 29.30 -7.93 -33.09
N ILE A 80 28.09 -7.38 -33.11
CA ILE A 80 27.10 -7.62 -34.17
C ILE A 80 26.56 -6.27 -34.67
N LYS A 81 26.92 -5.86 -35.89
CA LYS A 81 26.45 -4.63 -36.53
C LYS A 81 26.51 -3.37 -35.62
N GLY A 82 27.62 -3.20 -34.90
CA GLY A 82 27.81 -2.07 -33.99
C GLY A 82 27.11 -2.18 -32.63
N PHE A 83 26.56 -3.35 -32.31
CA PHE A 83 26.13 -3.71 -30.96
C PHE A 83 27.23 -4.50 -30.26
N LEU A 84 27.72 -3.97 -29.16
CA LEU A 84 28.75 -4.62 -28.34
C LEU A 84 28.04 -5.45 -27.27
N ASN A 85 28.03 -6.77 -27.44
CA ASN A 85 27.43 -7.71 -26.47
C ASN A 85 28.51 -8.19 -25.52
N LEU A 86 28.31 -7.96 -24.23
CA LEU A 86 29.25 -8.30 -23.15
C LEU A 86 28.78 -9.55 -22.44
N VAL A 87 29.69 -10.49 -22.22
CA VAL A 87 29.51 -11.65 -21.34
C VAL A 87 30.11 -11.29 -19.98
N ILE A 88 29.30 -11.32 -18.95
CA ILE A 88 29.72 -11.01 -17.60
C ILE A 88 30.36 -12.24 -16.94
N ALA A 89 31.44 -12.02 -16.21
CA ALA A 89 32.21 -13.09 -15.59
C ALA A 89 31.36 -13.88 -14.56
N PRO A 90 31.42 -15.21 -14.56
CA PRO A 90 30.74 -16.06 -13.57
C PRO A 90 31.03 -15.63 -12.12
N SER A 91 32.29 -15.29 -11.83
CA SER A 91 32.71 -14.80 -10.51
C SER A 91 31.98 -13.55 -10.05
N PHE A 92 31.58 -12.69 -10.99
CA PHE A 92 30.79 -11.49 -10.67
C PHE A 92 29.41 -11.87 -10.12
N TRP A 93 28.73 -12.83 -10.76
CA TRP A 93 27.41 -13.27 -10.33
C TRP A 93 27.47 -13.95 -8.96
N SER A 94 28.49 -14.75 -8.71
CA SER A 94 28.70 -15.35 -7.40
C SER A 94 28.95 -14.28 -6.32
N GLN A 95 29.80 -13.29 -6.60
CA GLN A 95 30.05 -12.19 -5.67
C GLN A 95 28.79 -11.35 -5.40
N MET A 96 27.98 -11.11 -6.44
CA MET A 96 26.70 -10.39 -6.29
C MET A 96 25.74 -11.18 -5.39
N LEU A 97 25.62 -12.48 -5.58
CA LEU A 97 24.76 -13.32 -4.74
C LEU A 97 25.24 -13.35 -3.28
N HIS A 98 26.55 -13.42 -3.05
CA HIS A 98 27.13 -13.32 -1.71
C HIS A 98 26.83 -11.97 -1.05
N HIS A 99 26.98 -10.88 -1.78
CA HIS A 99 26.63 -9.54 -1.27
C HIS A 99 25.16 -9.46 -0.85
N ILE A 100 24.24 -10.01 -1.68
CA ILE A 100 22.83 -10.08 -1.33
C ILE A 100 22.60 -10.96 -0.09
N ASP A 101 23.31 -12.07 0.06
CA ASP A 101 23.16 -12.99 1.20
C ASP A 101 23.62 -12.35 2.52
N GLU A 102 24.71 -11.60 2.49
CA GLU A 102 25.29 -10.93 3.66
C GLU A 102 24.45 -9.75 4.14
N GLU A 103 23.68 -9.13 3.27
CA GLU A 103 22.85 -7.97 3.58
C GLU A 103 21.50 -8.40 4.16
N ALA A 104 21.36 -8.36 5.49
CA ALA A 104 20.14 -8.80 6.18
C ALA A 104 18.90 -7.95 5.78
N ASP A 105 19.09 -6.64 5.65
CA ASP A 105 18.06 -5.66 5.30
C ASP A 105 18.07 -5.33 3.79
N PHE A 106 18.44 -6.29 2.94
CA PHE A 106 18.60 -6.07 1.50
C PHE A 106 17.37 -5.41 0.87
N GLY A 107 17.59 -4.29 0.20
CA GLY A 107 16.56 -3.53 -0.49
C GLY A 107 15.78 -2.55 0.38
N THR A 108 16.09 -2.44 1.67
CA THR A 108 15.44 -1.50 2.58
C THR A 108 16.47 -0.62 3.29
N HIS A 109 16.06 0.57 3.70
CA HIS A 109 16.90 1.52 4.40
C HIS A 109 16.23 2.00 5.68
N LYS A 110 16.97 1.99 6.79
CA LYS A 110 16.48 2.56 8.06
C LYS A 110 16.53 4.08 8.01
N ALA A 111 15.51 4.72 8.57
CA ALA A 111 15.48 6.18 8.67
C ALA A 111 16.59 6.70 9.58
N ALA A 112 17.33 7.71 9.12
CA ALA A 112 18.20 8.50 10.00
C ALA A 112 17.35 9.34 10.97
N ALA A 113 17.94 9.79 12.08
CA ALA A 113 17.22 10.58 13.09
C ALA A 113 16.67 11.92 12.54
N ASP A 114 17.34 12.48 11.56
CA ASP A 114 17.01 13.72 10.87
C ASP A 114 16.30 13.52 9.52
N ALA A 115 15.94 12.28 9.18
CA ALA A 115 15.20 11.97 7.96
C ALA A 115 13.85 12.71 7.92
N PRO A 116 13.34 13.04 6.72
CA PRO A 116 12.03 13.68 6.58
C PRO A 116 10.92 12.90 7.28
N LEU A 117 10.03 13.64 7.96
CA LEU A 117 8.84 13.05 8.59
C LEU A 117 7.65 13.12 7.64
N VAL A 118 7.18 11.95 7.25
CA VAL A 118 5.98 11.79 6.41
C VAL A 118 4.83 11.30 7.28
N MET A 119 3.73 12.03 7.30
CA MET A 119 2.48 11.56 7.92
C MET A 119 1.57 10.99 6.85
N VAL A 120 1.05 9.80 7.08
CA VAL A 120 0.11 9.11 6.19
C VAL A 120 -1.20 8.89 6.91
N GLU A 121 -2.26 9.51 6.41
CA GLU A 121 -3.63 9.29 6.90
C GLU A 121 -4.34 8.25 6.04
N TYR A 122 -4.96 7.28 6.70
CA TYR A 122 -5.85 6.31 6.06
C TYR A 122 -6.93 5.81 7.01
N SER A 123 -7.90 5.07 6.50
CA SER A 123 -9.12 4.56 7.12
C SER A 123 -10.25 5.58 7.19
N SER A 124 -10.18 6.58 8.03
CA SER A 124 -11.16 7.68 8.19
C SER A 124 -12.62 7.20 8.31
N PRO A 125 -12.93 6.28 9.25
CA PRO A 125 -14.25 5.67 9.36
C PRO A 125 -15.25 6.58 10.09
N ASN A 126 -16.54 6.35 9.81
CA ASN A 126 -17.63 6.93 10.58
C ASN A 126 -18.12 5.93 11.63
N THR A 127 -18.36 6.38 12.86
CA THR A 127 -18.76 5.50 13.97
C THR A 127 -20.23 5.06 13.96
N ASN A 128 -20.95 5.27 12.89
CA ASN A 128 -22.35 4.84 12.73
C ASN A 128 -22.50 3.48 12.03
N LYS A 129 -21.41 2.85 11.60
CA LYS A 129 -21.43 1.57 10.87
C LYS A 129 -20.08 0.87 10.95
N PRO A 130 -20.03 -0.47 10.75
CA PRO A 130 -18.77 -1.20 10.68
C PRO A 130 -17.95 -0.84 9.42
N LEU A 131 -16.69 -1.23 9.41
CA LEU A 131 -15.82 -1.12 8.23
C LEU A 131 -16.32 -2.02 7.10
N HIS A 132 -16.10 -1.62 5.87
CA HIS A 132 -16.53 -2.34 4.68
C HIS A 132 -15.39 -2.50 3.66
N LEU A 133 -15.64 -3.21 2.54
CA LEU A 133 -14.66 -3.49 1.49
C LEU A 133 -13.91 -2.23 1.01
N GLY A 134 -14.58 -1.08 0.90
CA GLY A 134 -13.92 0.20 0.57
C GLY A 134 -12.88 0.61 1.61
N HIS A 135 -13.18 0.43 2.90
CA HIS A 135 -12.22 0.66 3.99
C HIS A 135 -11.07 -0.36 3.95
N VAL A 136 -11.35 -1.62 3.61
CA VAL A 136 -10.29 -2.64 3.45
C VAL A 136 -9.28 -2.17 2.41
N ARG A 137 -9.72 -1.76 1.22
CA ARG A 137 -8.80 -1.23 0.19
C ARG A 137 -8.02 -0.02 0.67
N ASN A 138 -8.68 0.94 1.30
CA ASN A 138 -8.07 2.14 1.86
C ASN A 138 -6.97 1.78 2.88
N ASN A 139 -7.30 0.93 3.85
CA ASN A 139 -6.39 0.49 4.90
C ASN A 139 -5.16 -0.24 4.35
N LEU A 140 -5.36 -1.13 3.39
CA LEU A 140 -4.26 -1.88 2.77
C LEU A 140 -3.32 -0.98 1.98
N LEU A 141 -3.85 -0.02 1.21
CA LEU A 141 -3.07 0.95 0.47
C LEU A 141 -2.29 1.87 1.42
N GLY A 142 -2.93 2.41 2.45
CA GLY A 142 -2.31 3.32 3.41
C GLY A 142 -1.22 2.64 4.22
N TYR A 143 -1.47 1.44 4.72
CA TYR A 143 -0.49 0.66 5.47
C TYR A 143 0.72 0.28 4.61
N SER A 144 0.49 -0.29 3.42
CA SER A 144 1.56 -0.68 2.51
C SER A 144 2.40 0.53 2.07
N LEU A 145 1.76 1.65 1.72
CA LEU A 145 2.48 2.88 1.39
C LEU A 145 3.37 3.33 2.56
N SER A 146 2.88 3.27 3.78
CA SER A 146 3.63 3.62 4.98
C SER A 146 4.87 2.74 5.17
N GLU A 147 4.73 1.43 5.00
CA GLU A 147 5.85 0.49 5.11
C GLU A 147 6.89 0.68 3.97
N ILE A 148 6.43 0.94 2.74
CA ILE A 148 7.31 1.25 1.61
C ILE A 148 8.09 2.56 1.85
N LEU A 149 7.45 3.59 2.37
CA LEU A 149 8.13 4.86 2.71
C LEU A 149 9.15 4.68 3.85
N LYS A 150 8.84 3.88 4.87
CA LYS A 150 9.81 3.51 5.91
C LYS A 150 11.01 2.77 5.32
N ALA A 151 10.76 1.80 4.43
CA ALA A 151 11.81 1.06 3.75
C ALA A 151 12.71 1.93 2.87
N ASN A 152 12.23 3.10 2.45
CA ASN A 152 12.99 4.11 1.74
C ASN A 152 13.68 5.14 2.65
N GLY A 153 13.79 4.86 3.94
CA GLY A 153 14.52 5.69 4.90
C GLY A 153 13.78 6.95 5.36
N ASN A 154 12.45 7.01 5.22
CA ASN A 154 11.66 8.09 5.82
C ASN A 154 11.24 7.74 7.24
N ARG A 155 11.13 8.74 8.10
CA ARG A 155 10.35 8.63 9.34
C ARG A 155 8.88 8.73 8.97
N VAL A 156 8.06 7.79 9.41
CA VAL A 156 6.64 7.74 9.05
C VAL A 156 5.77 7.71 10.31
N VAL A 157 4.73 8.54 10.31
CA VAL A 157 3.65 8.51 11.30
C VAL A 157 2.36 8.09 10.58
N LYS A 158 1.81 6.96 10.97
CA LYS A 158 0.50 6.47 10.50
C LYS A 158 -0.60 7.09 11.35
N THR A 159 -1.57 7.73 10.72
CA THR A 159 -2.66 8.40 11.41
C THR A 159 -4.02 8.07 10.81
N ASN A 160 -5.03 8.23 11.65
CA ASN A 160 -6.43 8.03 11.32
C ASN A 160 -7.24 9.22 11.86
N ILE A 161 -8.28 9.62 11.16
CA ILE A 161 -9.31 10.53 11.68
C ILE A 161 -10.62 9.78 11.80
N VAL A 162 -11.13 9.66 13.01
CA VAL A 162 -12.40 8.97 13.29
C VAL A 162 -13.52 9.99 13.33
N ASN A 163 -14.51 9.81 12.47
CA ASN A 163 -15.69 10.67 12.39
C ASN A 163 -16.74 10.19 13.41
N ASP A 164 -16.60 10.66 14.64
CA ASP A 164 -17.37 10.24 15.81
C ASP A 164 -18.46 11.24 16.24
N ARG A 165 -18.73 12.25 15.42
CA ARG A 165 -19.77 13.26 15.67
C ARG A 165 -20.64 13.51 14.44
N GLY A 166 -21.74 14.21 14.65
CA GLY A 166 -22.63 14.66 13.58
C GLY A 166 -23.97 13.94 13.57
N ILE A 167 -24.80 14.31 12.60
CA ILE A 167 -26.19 13.86 12.53
C ILE A 167 -26.33 12.34 12.39
N HIS A 168 -25.41 11.69 11.65
CA HIS A 168 -25.46 10.25 11.44
C HIS A 168 -25.20 9.46 12.73
N ILE A 169 -24.34 9.97 13.61
CA ILE A 169 -24.09 9.39 14.92
C ILE A 169 -25.32 9.56 15.82
N CYS A 170 -25.93 10.75 15.81
CA CYS A 170 -27.15 11.01 16.54
C CYS A 170 -28.33 10.12 16.11
N LYS A 171 -28.42 9.76 14.82
CA LYS A 171 -29.43 8.81 14.34
C LYS A 171 -29.30 7.45 15.01
N SER A 172 -28.10 6.90 15.11
CA SER A 172 -27.84 5.62 15.81
C SER A 172 -28.14 5.73 17.30
N MET A 173 -27.73 6.82 17.94
CA MET A 173 -27.98 7.08 19.35
C MET A 173 -29.48 7.15 19.65
N LEU A 174 -30.24 7.90 18.83
CA LEU A 174 -31.67 8.04 19.00
C LEU A 174 -32.40 6.70 18.80
N ALA A 175 -32.01 5.92 17.79
CA ALA A 175 -32.57 4.58 17.56
C ALA A 175 -32.31 3.64 18.74
N TRP A 176 -31.10 3.68 19.31
CA TRP A 176 -30.79 2.88 20.51
C TRP A 176 -31.64 3.31 21.71
N GLN A 177 -31.82 4.61 21.94
CA GLN A 177 -32.68 5.10 23.02
C GLN A 177 -34.14 4.71 22.85
N LYS A 178 -34.68 4.78 21.62
CA LYS A 178 -36.09 4.50 21.34
C LYS A 178 -36.42 3.01 21.32
N TRP A 179 -35.53 2.19 20.79
CA TRP A 179 -35.84 0.78 20.45
C TRP A 179 -34.82 -0.23 20.97
N GLY A 180 -33.79 0.21 21.70
CA GLY A 180 -32.69 -0.67 22.12
C GLY A 180 -32.88 -1.34 23.47
N ASP A 181 -33.82 -0.90 24.30
CA ASP A 181 -34.06 -1.46 25.65
C ASP A 181 -32.79 -1.64 26.50
N GLY A 182 -31.82 -0.74 26.36
CA GLY A 182 -30.55 -0.80 27.09
C GLY A 182 -29.66 -1.96 26.69
N VAL A 183 -29.78 -2.48 25.46
CA VAL A 183 -28.90 -3.53 24.92
C VAL A 183 -27.45 -3.04 24.81
N THR A 184 -26.52 -3.90 25.16
CA THR A 184 -25.07 -3.68 25.01
C THR A 184 -24.49 -4.72 24.07
N PRO A 185 -23.25 -4.52 23.56
CA PRO A 185 -22.57 -5.53 22.73
C PRO A 185 -22.54 -6.92 23.39
N GLU A 186 -22.25 -6.99 24.67
CA GLU A 186 -22.20 -8.24 25.43
C GLU A 186 -23.59 -8.93 25.49
N LYS A 187 -24.66 -8.16 25.77
CA LYS A 187 -26.02 -8.69 25.81
C LYS A 187 -26.50 -9.16 24.42
N ALA A 188 -26.08 -8.45 23.37
CA ALA A 188 -26.42 -8.79 22.00
C ALA A 188 -25.56 -9.92 21.41
N GLY A 189 -24.43 -10.23 22.03
CA GLY A 189 -23.42 -11.15 21.47
C GLY A 189 -22.83 -10.65 20.14
N LYS A 190 -22.71 -9.31 19.98
CA LYS A 190 -22.22 -8.67 18.77
C LYS A 190 -21.11 -7.68 19.06
N LYS A 191 -20.19 -7.49 18.10
CA LYS A 191 -19.24 -6.37 18.12
C LYS A 191 -19.98 -5.04 18.19
N GLY A 192 -19.37 -4.07 18.88
CA GLY A 192 -19.98 -2.76 19.09
C GLY A 192 -20.28 -1.99 17.80
N ASP A 193 -19.39 -1.99 16.84
CA ASP A 193 -19.59 -1.34 15.54
C ASP A 193 -20.73 -1.97 14.72
N HIS A 194 -20.88 -3.30 14.78
CA HIS A 194 -22.01 -4.03 14.16
C HIS A 194 -23.32 -3.71 14.87
N LEU A 195 -23.34 -3.67 16.20
CA LEU A 195 -24.54 -3.31 16.97
C LEU A 195 -25.01 -1.90 16.64
N ILE A 196 -24.09 -0.93 16.62
CA ILE A 196 -24.41 0.46 16.27
C ILE A 196 -24.86 0.59 14.83
N GLY A 197 -24.25 -0.17 13.91
CA GLY A 197 -24.70 -0.27 12.52
C GLY A 197 -26.14 -0.76 12.40
N ASP A 198 -26.54 -1.76 13.19
CA ASP A 198 -27.94 -2.24 13.21
C ASP A 198 -28.90 -1.10 13.63
N PHE A 199 -28.53 -0.28 14.61
CA PHE A 199 -29.36 0.86 15.04
C PHE A 199 -29.40 1.97 13.99
N TYR A 200 -28.30 2.20 13.27
CA TYR A 200 -28.31 3.14 12.15
C TYR A 200 -29.30 2.74 11.07
N VAL A 201 -29.30 1.46 10.71
CA VAL A 201 -30.24 0.87 9.76
C VAL A 201 -31.69 0.92 10.29
N LEU A 202 -31.88 0.61 11.57
CA LEU A 202 -33.20 0.67 12.19
C LEU A 202 -33.77 2.09 12.16
N PHE A 203 -32.93 3.11 12.41
CA PHE A 203 -33.33 4.52 12.25
C PHE A 203 -33.80 4.80 10.82
N ASP A 204 -33.01 4.41 9.82
CA ASP A 204 -33.33 4.64 8.40
C ASP A 204 -34.65 3.98 8.00
N LYS A 205 -34.92 2.77 8.49
CA LYS A 205 -36.18 2.06 8.26
C LYS A 205 -37.38 2.83 8.81
N HIS A 206 -37.33 3.26 10.05
CA HIS A 206 -38.40 4.05 10.65
C HIS A 206 -38.54 5.42 10.01
N TYR A 207 -37.44 6.06 9.68
CA TYR A 207 -37.44 7.35 8.99
C TYR A 207 -38.09 7.28 7.60
N LYS A 208 -37.76 6.28 6.80
CA LYS A 208 -38.39 6.04 5.50
C LYS A 208 -39.89 5.75 5.61
N GLN A 209 -40.30 5.04 6.65
CA GLN A 209 -41.71 4.79 6.91
C GLN A 209 -42.44 6.09 7.27
N GLU A 210 -41.85 6.90 8.14
CA GLU A 210 -42.39 8.19 8.54
C GLU A 210 -42.55 9.15 7.34
N LEU A 211 -41.53 9.21 6.45
CA LEU A 211 -41.62 10.02 5.22
C LEU A 211 -42.79 9.59 4.33
N LYS A 212 -42.98 8.28 4.11
CA LYS A 212 -44.13 7.75 3.34
C LYS A 212 -45.47 8.16 3.95
N GLU A 213 -45.58 8.15 5.26
CA GLU A 213 -46.81 8.56 5.96
C GLU A 213 -47.09 10.05 5.81
N LEU A 214 -46.03 10.88 5.82
CA LEU A 214 -46.13 12.32 5.61
C LEU A 214 -46.49 12.67 4.15
N GLU A 215 -45.86 12.01 3.20
CA GLU A 215 -46.17 12.13 1.78
C GLU A 215 -47.61 11.69 1.46
N ALA A 216 -48.09 10.61 2.10
CA ALA A 216 -49.48 10.17 1.97
C ALA A 216 -50.51 11.17 2.52
N LYS A 217 -50.08 12.09 3.39
CA LYS A 217 -50.89 13.24 3.88
C LYS A 217 -50.84 14.45 2.96
N GLY A 218 -50.15 14.34 1.81
CA GLY A 218 -50.08 15.35 0.77
C GLY A 218 -48.85 16.26 0.81
N MET A 219 -47.84 15.95 1.59
CA MET A 219 -46.57 16.69 1.62
C MET A 219 -45.69 16.31 0.41
N THR A 220 -44.91 17.27 -0.10
CA THR A 220 -43.83 16.97 -1.03
C THR A 220 -42.71 16.21 -0.29
N PRO A 221 -41.78 15.52 -0.99
CA PRO A 221 -40.64 14.87 -0.35
C PRO A 221 -39.83 15.83 0.52
N GLU A 222 -39.58 17.03 0.05
CA GLU A 222 -38.84 18.07 0.79
C GLU A 222 -39.57 18.52 2.04
N GLU A 223 -40.89 18.71 1.94
CA GLU A 223 -41.75 19.08 3.10
C GLU A 223 -41.79 17.94 4.13
N ALA A 224 -41.87 16.68 3.67
CA ALA A 224 -41.86 15.52 4.54
C ALA A 224 -40.53 15.37 5.29
N GLU A 225 -39.38 15.56 4.62
CA GLU A 225 -38.07 15.58 5.27
C GLU A 225 -37.93 16.69 6.31
N ALA A 226 -38.40 17.88 6.01
CA ALA A 226 -38.37 19.02 6.94
C ALA A 226 -39.30 18.82 8.14
N ALA A 227 -40.44 18.16 7.94
CA ALA A 227 -41.46 17.92 8.96
C ALA A 227 -41.24 16.66 9.78
N SER A 228 -40.31 15.77 9.38
CA SER A 228 -40.05 14.48 10.04
C SER A 228 -39.73 14.64 11.53
N PRO A 229 -40.56 14.16 12.46
CA PRO A 229 -40.27 14.18 13.89
C PRO A 229 -38.96 13.45 14.25
N LEU A 230 -38.69 12.29 13.67
CA LEU A 230 -37.42 11.54 13.92
C LEU A 230 -36.20 12.36 13.54
N MET A 231 -36.21 13.02 12.37
CA MET A 231 -35.11 13.86 11.94
C MET A 231 -34.94 15.10 12.81
N GLN A 232 -36.06 15.71 13.24
CA GLN A 232 -36.03 16.84 14.15
C GLN A 232 -35.47 16.47 15.52
N GLU A 233 -35.83 15.30 16.07
CA GLU A 233 -35.25 14.76 17.31
C GLU A 233 -33.75 14.51 17.16
N ALA A 234 -33.30 13.90 16.04
CA ALA A 234 -31.88 13.68 15.78
C ALA A 234 -31.10 15.02 15.69
N ARG A 235 -31.66 16.03 15.03
CA ARG A 235 -31.08 17.40 14.97
C ARG A 235 -31.05 18.05 16.35
N ALA A 236 -32.10 17.91 17.14
CA ALA A 236 -32.12 18.40 18.51
C ALA A 236 -31.07 17.72 19.40
N MET A 237 -30.87 16.41 19.24
CA MET A 237 -29.81 15.68 19.92
C MET A 237 -28.41 16.19 19.55
N LEU A 238 -28.16 16.48 18.27
CA LEU A 238 -26.89 17.08 17.83
C LEU A 238 -26.63 18.44 18.48
N ARG A 239 -27.65 19.30 18.53
CA ARG A 239 -27.54 20.60 19.21
C ARG A 239 -27.24 20.46 20.69
N LYS A 240 -27.90 19.51 21.39
CA LYS A 240 -27.61 19.19 22.79
C LYS A 240 -26.18 18.68 22.96
N TRP A 241 -25.72 17.83 22.06
CA TRP A 241 -24.33 17.33 22.07
C TRP A 241 -23.33 18.49 21.95
N GLU A 242 -23.56 19.42 21.00
CA GLU A 242 -22.73 20.62 20.80
C GLU A 242 -22.76 21.57 21.99
N ALA A 243 -23.92 21.68 22.67
CA ALA A 243 -24.07 22.45 23.89
C ALA A 243 -23.47 21.81 25.15
N GLY A 244 -22.94 20.57 25.03
CA GLY A 244 -22.33 19.85 26.15
C GLY A 244 -23.32 19.20 27.09
N ASP A 245 -24.55 18.90 26.66
CA ASP A 245 -25.58 18.22 27.47
C ASP A 245 -25.01 16.90 28.04
N PRO A 246 -25.00 16.73 29.38
CA PRO A 246 -24.32 15.60 29.99
C PRO A 246 -24.99 14.25 29.71
N GLU A 247 -26.31 14.20 29.53
CA GLU A 247 -27.02 12.96 29.21
C GLU A 247 -26.70 12.50 27.79
N VAL A 248 -26.79 13.43 26.82
CA VAL A 248 -26.44 13.14 25.41
C VAL A 248 -24.99 12.77 25.26
N ARG A 249 -24.08 13.48 25.94
CA ARG A 249 -22.64 13.18 25.93
C ARG A 249 -22.32 11.82 26.53
N SER A 250 -23.00 11.42 27.60
CA SER A 250 -22.81 10.11 28.24
C SER A 250 -23.20 8.96 27.31
N VAL A 251 -24.34 9.06 26.63
CA VAL A 251 -24.76 8.05 25.64
C VAL A 251 -23.81 8.01 24.45
N TRP A 252 -23.43 9.17 23.94
CA TRP A 252 -22.47 9.30 22.85
C TRP A 252 -21.12 8.65 23.19
N GLU A 253 -20.55 8.92 24.35
CA GLU A 253 -19.28 8.35 24.81
C GLU A 253 -19.37 6.83 24.96
N MET A 254 -20.42 6.34 25.61
CA MET A 254 -20.65 4.91 25.76
C MET A 254 -20.72 4.18 24.41
N MET A 255 -21.55 4.67 23.48
CA MET A 255 -21.76 4.01 22.18
C MET A 255 -20.53 4.12 21.28
N ASN A 256 -19.83 5.26 21.26
CA ASN A 256 -18.60 5.38 20.48
C ASN A 256 -17.47 4.50 21.04
N ASN A 257 -17.36 4.32 22.35
CA ASN A 257 -16.40 3.38 22.92
C ASN A 257 -16.64 1.94 22.46
N TRP A 258 -17.90 1.53 22.29
CA TRP A 258 -18.21 0.23 21.67
C TRP A 258 -17.74 0.13 20.23
N VAL A 259 -17.92 1.20 19.45
CA VAL A 259 -17.47 1.25 18.05
C VAL A 259 -15.95 1.25 17.94
N TYR A 260 -15.26 2.04 18.78
CA TYR A 260 -13.79 2.08 18.79
C TYR A 260 -13.20 0.70 19.09
N ALA A 261 -13.73 -0.01 20.08
CA ALA A 261 -13.30 -1.37 20.39
C ALA A 261 -13.55 -2.33 19.20
N GLY A 262 -14.68 -2.17 18.51
CA GLY A 262 -14.99 -2.94 17.31
C GLY A 262 -14.04 -2.66 16.14
N PHE A 263 -13.70 -1.39 15.91
CA PHE A 263 -12.72 -1.00 14.88
C PHE A 263 -11.31 -1.53 15.20
N ASP A 264 -10.87 -1.45 16.46
CA ASP A 264 -9.58 -1.97 16.89
C ASP A 264 -9.45 -3.48 16.63
N GLU A 265 -10.52 -4.23 16.83
CA GLU A 265 -10.56 -5.65 16.50
C GLU A 265 -10.42 -5.88 15.00
N THR A 266 -11.17 -5.16 14.16
CA THR A 266 -11.07 -5.26 12.70
C THR A 266 -9.67 -4.89 12.21
N TYR A 267 -9.07 -3.79 12.70
CA TYR A 267 -7.71 -3.39 12.34
C TYR A 267 -6.67 -4.44 12.71
N ARG A 268 -6.77 -5.00 13.93
CA ARG A 268 -5.86 -6.07 14.38
C ARG A 268 -5.97 -7.30 13.50
N ARG A 269 -7.19 -7.73 13.15
CA ARG A 269 -7.44 -8.86 12.23
C ARG A 269 -6.89 -8.58 10.84
N LEU A 270 -7.07 -7.37 10.32
CA LEU A 270 -6.56 -6.96 9.02
C LEU A 270 -5.03 -6.75 9.03
N GLY A 271 -4.41 -6.65 10.21
CA GLY A 271 -2.97 -6.41 10.35
C GLY A 271 -2.56 -4.98 9.98
N VAL A 272 -3.41 -4.00 10.28
CA VAL A 272 -3.11 -2.57 10.14
C VAL A 272 -3.16 -1.88 11.49
N ASP A 273 -2.41 -0.80 11.66
CA ASP A 273 -2.29 -0.06 12.91
C ASP A 273 -2.08 1.44 12.66
N PHE A 274 -2.12 2.22 13.73
CA PHE A 274 -1.93 3.66 13.70
C PHE A 274 -1.04 4.11 14.87
N ASP A 275 -0.15 5.06 14.61
CA ASP A 275 0.68 5.68 15.64
C ASP A 275 -0.10 6.76 16.40
N LYS A 276 -1.05 7.42 15.72
CA LYS A 276 -1.90 8.45 16.31
C LYS A 276 -3.30 8.43 15.69
N ILE A 277 -4.31 8.44 16.54
CA ILE A 277 -5.72 8.58 16.12
C ILE A 277 -6.22 9.96 16.53
N TYR A 278 -6.85 10.67 15.59
CA TYR A 278 -7.59 11.91 15.83
C TYR A 278 -9.07 11.63 15.77
N TYR A 279 -9.83 12.39 16.55
CA TYR A 279 -11.28 12.28 16.63
C TYR A 279 -11.93 13.61 16.20
N GLU A 280 -12.89 13.55 15.30
CA GLU A 280 -13.57 14.75 14.81
C GLU A 280 -14.23 15.54 15.94
N SER A 281 -14.74 14.86 16.97
CA SER A 281 -15.28 15.47 18.20
C SER A 281 -14.29 16.38 18.92
N GLN A 282 -12.99 16.21 18.70
CA GLN A 282 -11.92 17.02 19.30
C GLN A 282 -11.36 18.07 18.32
N THR A 283 -11.39 17.78 17.01
CA THR A 283 -10.73 18.63 16.00
C THR A 283 -11.60 19.72 15.43
N TYR A 284 -12.94 19.60 15.50
CA TYR A 284 -13.86 20.50 14.81
C TYR A 284 -13.82 21.96 15.29
N LEU A 285 -13.50 22.19 16.57
CA LEU A 285 -13.38 23.54 17.13
C LEU A 285 -12.09 24.26 16.67
N GLU A 286 -11.02 23.53 16.47
CA GLU A 286 -9.72 24.06 16.06
C GLU A 286 -9.75 24.68 14.66
N GLY A 287 -10.57 24.16 13.78
CA GLY A 287 -10.76 24.70 12.43
C GLY A 287 -11.42 26.07 12.42
N LYS A 288 -12.39 26.28 13.30
CA LYS A 288 -13.08 27.58 13.44
C LYS A 288 -12.12 28.70 13.84
N GLU A 289 -11.26 28.43 14.82
CA GLU A 289 -10.24 29.38 15.27
C GLU A 289 -9.29 29.75 14.12
N LYS A 290 -8.83 28.77 13.35
CA LYS A 290 -7.91 29.00 12.23
C LYS A 290 -8.56 29.75 11.07
N VAL A 291 -9.83 29.52 10.79
CA VAL A 291 -10.60 30.26 9.78
C VAL A 291 -10.81 31.71 10.22
N LEU A 292 -11.10 31.96 11.50
CA LEU A 292 -11.23 33.32 12.03
C LEU A 292 -9.89 34.09 11.99
N GLU A 293 -8.77 33.42 12.30
CA GLU A 293 -7.43 33.97 12.10
C GLU A 293 -7.18 34.36 10.62
N GLY A 294 -7.59 33.50 9.68
CA GLY A 294 -7.53 33.80 8.25
C GLY A 294 -8.41 34.98 7.83
N LEU A 295 -9.55 35.15 8.48
CA LEU A 295 -10.43 36.33 8.27
C LEU A 295 -9.77 37.63 8.76
N GLU A 296 -9.15 37.63 9.93
CA GLU A 296 -8.37 38.75 10.47
C GLU A 296 -7.19 39.15 9.58
N LYS A 297 -6.54 38.17 8.98
CA LYS A 297 -5.41 38.34 8.04
C LYS A 297 -5.84 38.72 6.62
N GLY A 298 -7.15 38.83 6.34
CA GLY A 298 -7.70 39.16 5.02
C GLY A 298 -7.55 38.02 3.97
N ILE A 299 -7.25 36.79 4.39
CA ILE A 299 -7.20 35.60 3.55
C ILE A 299 -8.63 35.13 3.21
N MET A 300 -9.54 35.27 4.17
CA MET A 300 -10.97 35.01 4.05
C MET A 300 -11.76 36.30 4.14
N TYR A 301 -13.03 36.24 3.73
CA TYR A 301 -13.94 37.38 3.83
C TYR A 301 -15.30 36.94 4.37
N ARG A 302 -16.02 37.90 4.96
CA ARG A 302 -17.36 37.70 5.50
C ARG A 302 -18.40 38.31 4.56
N LYS A 303 -19.44 37.53 4.26
CA LYS A 303 -20.62 38.03 3.55
C LYS A 303 -21.60 38.73 4.51
N GLU A 304 -22.57 39.48 3.94
CA GLU A 304 -23.58 40.21 4.70
C GLU A 304 -24.44 39.32 5.61
N ASP A 305 -24.65 38.05 5.20
CA ASP A 305 -25.37 37.04 5.98
C ASP A 305 -24.55 36.46 7.17
N GLY A 306 -23.30 36.93 7.35
CA GLY A 306 -22.41 36.51 8.41
C GLY A 306 -21.56 35.27 8.08
N SER A 307 -21.79 34.61 6.94
CA SER A 307 -20.99 33.45 6.49
C SER A 307 -19.57 33.86 6.11
N VAL A 308 -18.62 32.95 6.31
CA VAL A 308 -17.17 33.15 5.99
C VAL A 308 -16.79 32.32 4.78
N TRP A 309 -16.12 32.95 3.83
CA TRP A 309 -15.74 32.41 2.54
C TRP A 309 -14.26 32.66 2.23
N ALA A 310 -13.68 31.79 1.41
CA ALA A 310 -12.40 32.02 0.76
C ALA A 310 -12.61 32.30 -0.73
N ASP A 311 -11.90 33.30 -1.26
CA ASP A 311 -11.82 33.56 -2.70
C ASP A 311 -10.65 32.77 -3.29
N LEU A 312 -10.96 31.84 -4.18
CA LEU A 312 -9.99 30.97 -4.88
C LEU A 312 -9.98 31.23 -6.39
N THR A 313 -10.53 32.36 -6.83
CA THR A 313 -10.62 32.70 -8.27
C THR A 313 -9.25 32.89 -8.90
N ALA A 314 -8.27 33.38 -8.14
CA ALA A 314 -6.88 33.48 -8.59
C ALA A 314 -6.22 32.12 -8.93
N GLU A 315 -6.70 31.04 -8.29
CA GLU A 315 -6.29 29.66 -8.53
C GLU A 315 -7.17 28.93 -9.55
N GLY A 316 -8.11 29.65 -10.19
CA GLY A 316 -9.03 29.12 -11.18
C GLY A 316 -10.18 28.30 -10.59
N LEU A 317 -10.48 28.50 -9.31
CA LEU A 317 -11.57 27.83 -8.59
C LEU A 317 -12.63 28.86 -8.15
N ASP A 318 -13.78 28.37 -7.70
CA ASP A 318 -14.86 29.20 -7.17
C ASP A 318 -14.60 29.64 -5.73
N HIS A 319 -15.45 30.57 -5.25
CA HIS A 319 -15.47 30.91 -3.83
C HIS A 319 -15.90 29.72 -2.98
N LYS A 320 -15.20 29.48 -1.86
CA LYS A 320 -15.46 28.35 -0.97
C LYS A 320 -16.03 28.78 0.37
N LEU A 321 -17.19 28.25 0.71
CA LEU A 321 -17.79 28.42 2.03
C LEU A 321 -16.98 27.65 3.08
N LEU A 322 -16.65 28.32 4.20
CA LEU A 322 -15.91 27.74 5.31
C LEU A 322 -16.74 27.72 6.61
N LEU A 323 -17.54 28.77 6.83
CA LEU A 323 -18.41 28.88 8.00
C LEU A 323 -19.79 29.39 7.55
N ARG A 324 -20.84 28.68 7.94
CA ARG A 324 -22.21 29.09 7.63
C ARG A 324 -22.63 30.31 8.44
N SER A 325 -23.72 30.98 8.01
CA SER A 325 -24.28 32.14 8.67
C SER A 325 -24.74 31.86 10.11
N ASP A 326 -25.17 30.63 10.39
CA ASP A 326 -25.56 30.18 11.74
C ASP A 326 -24.35 29.79 12.63
N GLY A 327 -23.12 29.97 12.12
CA GLY A 327 -21.89 29.63 12.83
C GLY A 327 -21.51 28.16 12.80
N THR A 328 -22.22 27.31 12.04
CA THR A 328 -21.88 25.90 11.90
C THR A 328 -20.77 25.68 10.86
N SER A 329 -19.92 24.71 11.13
CA SER A 329 -18.77 24.35 10.29
C SER A 329 -19.17 23.51 9.09
N VAL A 330 -18.37 23.63 8.02
CA VAL A 330 -18.38 22.69 6.89
C VAL A 330 -17.19 21.73 6.98
N TYR A 331 -17.21 20.63 6.23
CA TYR A 331 -16.13 19.62 6.25
C TYR A 331 -14.73 20.20 6.03
N MET A 332 -14.60 21.17 5.12
CA MET A 332 -13.33 21.84 4.85
C MET A 332 -12.70 22.47 6.10
N MET A 333 -13.55 23.06 6.96
CA MET A 333 -13.08 23.66 8.21
C MET A 333 -12.61 22.61 9.22
N GLN A 334 -13.23 21.44 9.23
CA GLN A 334 -12.81 20.33 10.08
C GLN A 334 -11.43 19.81 9.67
N ASP A 335 -11.18 19.70 8.37
CA ASP A 335 -9.87 19.28 7.84
C ASP A 335 -8.76 20.28 8.16
N ILE A 336 -9.06 21.59 8.09
CA ILE A 336 -8.14 22.65 8.51
C ILE A 336 -7.80 22.52 10.01
N GLY A 337 -8.82 22.25 10.86
CA GLY A 337 -8.61 22.03 12.29
C GLY A 337 -7.76 20.82 12.60
N THR A 338 -8.01 19.72 11.92
CA THR A 338 -7.21 18.51 12.05
C THR A 338 -5.76 18.75 11.60
N ALA A 339 -5.55 19.47 10.49
CA ALA A 339 -4.23 19.86 10.02
C ALA A 339 -3.48 20.72 11.06
N LYS A 340 -4.15 21.66 11.70
CA LYS A 340 -3.57 22.49 12.78
C LYS A 340 -3.05 21.63 13.94
N LEU A 341 -3.85 20.68 14.40
CA LEU A 341 -3.45 19.79 15.50
C LEU A 341 -2.28 18.88 15.11
N ARG A 342 -2.30 18.32 13.91
CA ARG A 342 -1.22 17.47 13.39
C ARG A 342 0.10 18.22 13.31
N PHE A 343 0.07 19.45 12.80
CA PHE A 343 1.25 20.31 12.73
C PHE A 343 1.80 20.69 14.11
N LYS A 344 0.91 20.83 15.10
CA LYS A 344 1.29 21.06 16.51
C LYS A 344 1.93 19.81 17.14
N ASP A 345 1.39 18.64 16.85
CA ASP A 345 1.84 17.38 17.46
C ASP A 345 3.14 16.84 16.84
N PHE A 346 3.38 17.09 15.55
CA PHE A 346 4.51 16.53 14.79
C PHE A 346 5.15 17.56 13.86
N PRO A 347 6.49 17.54 13.73
CA PRO A 347 7.21 18.37 12.76
C PRO A 347 7.12 17.74 11.35
N ILE A 348 5.95 17.83 10.73
CA ILE A 348 5.62 17.18 9.47
C ILE A 348 6.34 17.88 8.31
N ASP A 349 7.10 17.13 7.51
CA ASP A 349 7.68 17.60 6.26
C ASP A 349 6.76 17.32 5.05
N LYS A 350 6.01 16.21 5.09
CA LYS A 350 5.05 15.84 4.04
C LYS A 350 3.82 15.18 4.64
N MET A 351 2.62 15.61 4.17
CA MET A 351 1.35 15.02 4.53
C MET A 351 0.73 14.28 3.34
N ILE A 352 0.39 13.01 3.53
CA ILE A 352 -0.28 12.17 2.53
C ILE A 352 -1.65 11.75 3.05
N TYR A 353 -2.69 12.04 2.28
CA TYR A 353 -4.06 11.61 2.52
C TYR A 353 -4.43 10.48 1.56
N VAL A 354 -4.72 9.30 2.09
CA VAL A 354 -5.17 8.14 1.33
C VAL A 354 -6.69 8.16 1.25
N VAL A 355 -7.23 8.72 0.18
CA VAL A 355 -8.68 8.94 0.00
C VAL A 355 -9.09 8.64 -1.45
N GLY A 356 -10.32 8.19 -1.64
CA GLY A 356 -10.86 7.88 -2.97
C GLY A 356 -10.85 9.06 -3.95
N ASN A 357 -10.80 8.76 -5.23
CA ASN A 357 -10.67 9.75 -6.32
C ASN A 357 -11.87 10.70 -6.45
N GLU A 358 -13.00 10.39 -5.88
CA GLU A 358 -14.19 11.25 -5.78
C GLU A 358 -13.95 12.52 -4.94
N GLN A 359 -12.90 12.55 -4.12
CA GLN A 359 -12.50 13.68 -3.28
C GLN A 359 -11.39 14.56 -3.90
N ASN A 360 -11.01 14.36 -5.17
CA ASN A 360 -9.92 15.10 -5.81
C ASN A 360 -10.09 16.62 -5.70
N TYR A 361 -11.28 17.15 -5.98
CA TYR A 361 -11.56 18.57 -5.87
C TYR A 361 -11.45 19.10 -4.42
N HIS A 362 -11.92 18.33 -3.46
CA HIS A 362 -11.84 18.69 -2.03
C HIS A 362 -10.38 18.86 -1.59
N PHE A 363 -9.49 17.93 -1.93
CA PHE A 363 -8.07 18.01 -1.56
C PHE A 363 -7.30 19.09 -2.32
N GLN A 364 -7.67 19.38 -3.56
CA GLN A 364 -7.15 20.54 -4.28
C GLN A 364 -7.44 21.84 -3.54
N VAL A 365 -8.67 22.04 -3.13
CA VAL A 365 -9.10 23.22 -2.34
C VAL A 365 -8.40 23.24 -0.98
N LEU A 366 -8.33 22.11 -0.28
CA LEU A 366 -7.66 22.00 1.03
C LEU A 366 -6.19 22.39 0.93
N SER A 367 -5.46 21.89 -0.06
CA SER A 367 -4.06 22.24 -0.28
C SER A 367 -3.84 23.74 -0.44
N ILE A 368 -4.66 24.40 -1.24
CA ILE A 368 -4.60 25.86 -1.45
C ILE A 368 -4.88 26.62 -0.14
N LEU A 369 -5.91 26.21 0.59
CA LEU A 369 -6.29 26.88 1.84
C LEU A 369 -5.23 26.72 2.92
N LEU A 370 -4.64 25.54 3.07
CA LEU A 370 -3.57 25.30 4.03
C LEU A 370 -2.32 26.12 3.70
N ASP A 371 -1.96 26.23 2.42
CA ASP A 371 -0.87 27.09 1.99
C ASP A 371 -1.14 28.57 2.30
N LYS A 372 -2.32 29.09 1.95
CA LYS A 372 -2.74 30.47 2.27
C LYS A 372 -2.74 30.75 3.78
N LEU A 373 -3.07 29.74 4.61
CA LEU A 373 -3.07 29.82 6.07
C LEU A 373 -1.67 29.64 6.69
N GLY A 374 -0.64 29.42 5.87
CA GLY A 374 0.77 29.40 6.30
C GLY A 374 1.28 28.03 6.77
N PHE A 375 0.62 26.92 6.42
CA PHE A 375 1.14 25.59 6.66
C PHE A 375 2.24 25.28 5.65
N LYS A 376 3.46 24.97 6.12
CA LYS A 376 4.64 24.73 5.27
C LYS A 376 4.46 23.65 4.22
N TRP A 377 3.71 22.62 4.54
CA TRP A 377 3.43 21.48 3.65
C TRP A 377 2.12 21.62 2.87
N GLY A 378 1.41 22.75 2.97
CA GLY A 378 0.14 22.95 2.29
C GLY A 378 0.22 22.74 0.78
N LYS A 379 1.21 23.34 0.10
CA LYS A 379 1.46 23.16 -1.34
C LYS A 379 1.88 21.73 -1.71
N ASP A 380 2.60 21.05 -0.82
CA ASP A 380 3.16 19.73 -1.01
C ASP A 380 2.27 18.61 -0.45
N LEU A 381 1.04 18.96 -0.06
CA LEU A 381 0.02 17.99 0.33
C LEU A 381 -0.19 16.99 -0.80
N VAL A 382 -0.10 15.72 -0.46
CA VAL A 382 -0.34 14.63 -1.40
C VAL A 382 -1.71 14.03 -1.14
N HIS A 383 -2.61 14.13 -2.10
CA HIS A 383 -3.79 13.29 -2.16
C HIS A 383 -3.41 12.02 -2.90
N PHE A 384 -3.18 10.94 -2.14
CA PHE A 384 -3.05 9.61 -2.70
C PHE A 384 -4.44 9.13 -3.12
N SER A 385 -4.81 9.53 -4.34
CA SER A 385 -6.12 9.28 -4.94
C SER A 385 -6.17 7.86 -5.49
N TYR A 386 -7.12 7.06 -5.02
CA TYR A 386 -7.28 5.67 -5.48
C TYR A 386 -8.68 5.42 -6.05
N GLY A 387 -8.76 4.43 -6.95
CA GLY A 387 -10.01 4.00 -7.57
C GLY A 387 -10.86 3.12 -6.66
N MET A 388 -12.12 2.94 -7.01
CA MET A 388 -13.09 2.16 -6.24
C MET A 388 -12.85 0.66 -6.36
N VAL A 389 -13.30 -0.09 -5.35
CA VAL A 389 -13.35 -1.56 -5.34
C VAL A 389 -14.78 -2.03 -5.28
N GLU A 390 -15.10 -2.99 -6.14
CA GLU A 390 -16.43 -3.58 -6.25
C GLU A 390 -16.32 -5.10 -6.17
N LEU A 391 -17.46 -5.78 -5.91
CA LEU A 391 -17.58 -7.22 -6.03
C LEU A 391 -18.28 -7.59 -7.34
N PRO A 392 -18.04 -8.81 -7.87
CA PRO A 392 -18.86 -9.35 -8.96
C PRO A 392 -20.32 -9.41 -8.51
N GLU A 393 -21.24 -9.01 -9.40
CA GLU A 393 -22.68 -9.02 -9.11
C GLU A 393 -23.14 -10.38 -8.56
N GLY A 394 -23.82 -10.36 -7.42
CA GLY A 394 -24.55 -11.50 -6.84
C GLY A 394 -23.77 -12.42 -5.91
N LYS A 395 -22.48 -12.16 -5.56
CA LYS A 395 -21.66 -13.13 -4.81
C LYS A 395 -21.41 -12.81 -3.34
N MET A 396 -21.45 -11.57 -2.91
CA MET A 396 -21.38 -11.22 -1.48
C MET A 396 -22.48 -10.21 -1.20
N LYS A 397 -23.57 -10.67 -0.62
CA LYS A 397 -24.65 -9.77 -0.17
C LYS A 397 -24.37 -9.38 1.26
N SER A 398 -24.21 -8.10 1.53
CA SER A 398 -24.56 -7.58 2.84
C SER A 398 -26.02 -7.96 3.11
N ARG A 399 -26.40 -8.18 4.36
CA ARG A 399 -27.79 -8.46 4.74
C ARG A 399 -28.81 -7.44 4.20
N GLU A 400 -28.34 -6.31 3.66
CA GLU A 400 -29.11 -5.22 3.06
C GLU A 400 -28.70 -4.80 1.64
N GLY A 401 -27.87 -5.57 0.95
CA GLY A 401 -27.74 -5.48 -0.51
C GLY A 401 -26.76 -4.43 -1.07
N THR A 402 -26.05 -3.61 -0.28
CA THR A 402 -25.29 -2.47 -0.81
C THR A 402 -23.82 -2.38 -0.39
N VAL A 403 -23.41 -2.98 0.75
CA VAL A 403 -22.04 -2.84 1.27
C VAL A 403 -21.55 -4.15 1.88
N VAL A 404 -20.33 -4.56 1.54
CA VAL A 404 -19.70 -5.78 2.07
C VAL A 404 -18.95 -5.44 3.34
N ASP A 405 -19.35 -6.05 4.46
CA ASP A 405 -18.69 -5.92 5.75
C ASP A 405 -17.26 -6.47 5.72
N ALA A 406 -16.32 -5.77 6.36
CA ALA A 406 -14.91 -6.14 6.35
C ALA A 406 -14.64 -7.44 7.13
N ASP A 407 -15.33 -7.64 8.26
CA ASP A 407 -15.17 -8.84 9.08
C ASP A 407 -15.75 -10.06 8.38
N ASP A 408 -16.94 -9.94 7.80
CA ASP A 408 -17.58 -11.03 7.01
C ASP A 408 -16.69 -11.41 5.81
N LEU A 409 -16.08 -10.42 5.15
CA LEU A 409 -15.16 -10.65 4.04
C LEU A 409 -13.92 -11.43 4.48
N MET A 410 -13.31 -11.05 5.60
CA MET A 410 -12.15 -11.76 6.15
C MET A 410 -12.51 -13.18 6.56
N ASP A 411 -13.66 -13.39 7.20
CA ASP A 411 -14.14 -14.71 7.61
C ASP A 411 -14.37 -15.62 6.40
N GLU A 412 -15.00 -15.11 5.33
CA GLU A 412 -15.20 -15.86 4.09
C GLU A 412 -13.87 -16.22 3.42
N MET A 413 -12.92 -15.30 3.37
CA MET A 413 -11.60 -15.55 2.78
C MET A 413 -10.83 -16.61 3.54
N ILE A 414 -10.87 -16.60 4.87
CA ILE A 414 -10.21 -17.60 5.73
C ILE A 414 -10.89 -18.97 5.56
N ALA A 415 -12.22 -19.03 5.53
CA ALA A 415 -12.96 -20.27 5.31
C ALA A 415 -12.66 -20.87 3.93
N THR A 416 -12.68 -20.05 2.87
CA THR A 416 -12.34 -20.48 1.50
C THR A 416 -10.89 -20.97 1.41
N ALA A 417 -9.96 -20.29 2.07
CA ALA A 417 -8.56 -20.71 2.14
C ALA A 417 -8.40 -22.08 2.82
N ARG A 418 -9.13 -22.31 3.91
CA ARG A 418 -9.13 -23.60 4.62
C ARG A 418 -9.64 -24.73 3.73
N GLU A 419 -10.77 -24.54 3.07
CA GLU A 419 -11.37 -25.53 2.16
C GLU A 419 -10.42 -25.85 1.01
N THR A 420 -9.95 -24.85 0.28
CA THR A 420 -9.04 -25.01 -0.85
C THR A 420 -7.72 -25.66 -0.45
N SER A 421 -7.14 -25.26 0.68
CA SER A 421 -5.89 -25.82 1.19
C SER A 421 -6.06 -27.30 1.60
N ALA A 422 -7.19 -27.65 2.20
CA ALA A 422 -7.51 -29.04 2.56
C ALA A 422 -7.72 -29.92 1.30
N GLU A 423 -8.46 -29.45 0.32
CA GLU A 423 -8.68 -30.15 -0.97
C GLU A 423 -7.37 -30.42 -1.71
N LEU A 424 -6.39 -29.51 -1.61
CA LEU A 424 -5.07 -29.65 -2.22
C LEU A 424 -4.06 -30.41 -1.35
N GLY A 425 -4.48 -30.94 -0.19
CA GLY A 425 -3.60 -31.68 0.74
C GLY A 425 -2.52 -30.80 1.40
N LYS A 426 -2.71 -29.48 1.41
CA LYS A 426 -1.72 -28.53 1.98
C LYS A 426 -1.73 -28.50 3.50
N LEU A 427 -2.78 -29.01 4.13
CA LEU A 427 -2.95 -29.07 5.58
C LEU A 427 -2.65 -30.46 6.15
N ASP A 428 -2.18 -31.39 5.33
CA ASP A 428 -1.89 -32.75 5.75
C ASP A 428 -0.74 -32.77 6.78
N GLY A 429 -1.00 -33.42 7.92
CA GLY A 429 -0.05 -33.50 9.02
C GLY A 429 0.04 -32.27 9.93
N CYS A 430 -0.80 -31.27 9.70
CA CYS A 430 -0.93 -30.10 10.61
C CYS A 430 -1.82 -30.42 11.81
N THR A 431 -1.54 -29.79 12.97
CA THR A 431 -2.52 -29.72 14.06
C THR A 431 -3.71 -28.83 13.66
N ALA A 432 -4.80 -28.85 14.44
CA ALA A 432 -5.94 -27.99 14.18
C ALA A 432 -5.57 -26.50 14.28
N GLU A 433 -4.75 -26.14 15.25
CA GLU A 433 -4.26 -24.78 15.45
C GLU A 433 -3.35 -24.32 14.31
N GLU A 434 -2.43 -25.19 13.85
CA GLU A 434 -1.57 -24.90 12.69
C GLU A 434 -2.39 -24.72 11.41
N ALA A 435 -3.39 -25.58 11.20
CA ALA A 435 -4.28 -25.48 10.04
C ALA A 435 -5.12 -24.18 10.05
N GLU A 436 -5.56 -23.76 11.23
CA GLU A 436 -6.27 -22.50 11.40
C GLU A 436 -5.39 -21.29 11.10
N GLU A 437 -4.17 -21.27 11.65
CA GLU A 437 -3.21 -20.19 11.41
C GLU A 437 -2.76 -20.11 9.95
N ILE A 438 -2.48 -21.23 9.30
CA ILE A 438 -2.16 -21.28 7.87
C ILE A 438 -3.35 -20.75 7.06
N SER A 439 -4.57 -21.16 7.38
CA SER A 439 -5.78 -20.70 6.71
C SER A 439 -5.99 -19.19 6.85
N ARG A 440 -5.70 -18.64 8.03
CA ARG A 440 -5.72 -17.20 8.29
C ARG A 440 -4.69 -16.47 7.41
N ILE A 441 -3.45 -16.91 7.43
CA ILE A 441 -2.35 -16.30 6.67
C ILE A 441 -2.65 -16.35 5.16
N VAL A 442 -3.12 -17.48 4.66
CA VAL A 442 -3.45 -17.67 3.23
C VAL A 442 -4.67 -16.86 2.82
N GLY A 443 -5.74 -16.89 3.61
CA GLY A 443 -6.97 -16.16 3.31
C GLY A 443 -6.76 -14.65 3.28
N LEU A 444 -6.10 -14.10 4.30
CA LEU A 444 -5.75 -12.68 4.35
C LEU A 444 -4.69 -12.31 3.30
N GLY A 445 -3.72 -13.18 3.04
CA GLY A 445 -2.73 -12.98 1.99
C GLY A 445 -3.37 -12.91 0.60
N ALA A 446 -4.35 -13.77 0.31
CA ALA A 446 -5.11 -13.75 -0.92
C ALA A 446 -5.87 -12.42 -1.11
N LEU A 447 -6.59 -11.99 -0.07
CA LEU A 447 -7.32 -10.72 -0.07
C LEU A 447 -6.40 -9.52 -0.31
N LYS A 448 -5.35 -9.40 0.49
CA LYS A 448 -4.42 -8.27 0.46
C LYS A 448 -3.67 -8.19 -0.86
N TYR A 449 -3.12 -9.29 -1.31
CA TYR A 449 -2.36 -9.34 -2.56
C TYR A 449 -3.23 -8.99 -3.77
N PHE A 450 -4.43 -9.55 -3.85
CA PHE A 450 -5.34 -9.30 -4.98
C PHE A 450 -5.72 -7.83 -5.11
N ILE A 451 -5.89 -7.15 -3.98
CA ILE A 451 -6.17 -5.70 -3.94
C ILE A 451 -4.92 -4.90 -4.30
N LEU A 452 -3.76 -5.23 -3.73
CA LEU A 452 -2.54 -4.43 -3.83
C LEU A 452 -1.77 -4.63 -5.15
N LYS A 453 -1.98 -5.73 -5.88
CA LYS A 453 -1.35 -5.94 -7.20
C LYS A 453 -1.89 -5.03 -8.29
N VAL A 454 -3.07 -4.44 -8.11
CA VAL A 454 -3.70 -3.52 -9.05
C VAL A 454 -3.16 -2.10 -8.84
N ASP A 455 -2.89 -1.37 -9.93
CA ASP A 455 -2.51 0.06 -9.86
C ASP A 455 -3.55 0.79 -8.98
N PRO A 456 -3.12 1.48 -7.91
CA PRO A 456 -4.05 2.14 -6.99
C PRO A 456 -5.05 3.08 -7.65
N ARG A 457 -4.65 3.75 -8.73
CA ARG A 457 -5.49 4.73 -9.45
C ARG A 457 -6.64 4.10 -10.25
N LYS A 458 -6.60 2.78 -10.46
CA LYS A 458 -7.61 2.05 -11.22
C LYS A 458 -8.74 1.56 -10.31
N ASN A 459 -9.97 1.59 -10.83
CA ASN A 459 -11.05 0.81 -10.24
C ASN A 459 -10.76 -0.68 -10.42
N MET A 460 -11.27 -1.49 -9.51
CA MET A 460 -11.08 -2.93 -9.56
C MET A 460 -12.31 -3.69 -9.09
N THR A 461 -12.44 -4.91 -9.57
CA THR A 461 -13.39 -5.90 -9.05
C THR A 461 -12.62 -6.95 -8.25
N PHE A 462 -12.98 -7.12 -6.98
CA PHE A 462 -12.42 -8.17 -6.13
C PHE A 462 -13.19 -9.45 -6.33
N ASN A 463 -12.51 -10.52 -6.76
CA ASN A 463 -13.10 -11.85 -6.92
C ASN A 463 -12.48 -12.82 -5.89
N PRO A 464 -13.23 -13.23 -4.86
CA PRO A 464 -12.74 -14.13 -3.81
C PRO A 464 -12.17 -15.44 -4.35
N LYS A 465 -12.83 -16.06 -5.33
CA LYS A 465 -12.39 -17.36 -5.90
C LYS A 465 -11.09 -17.25 -6.68
N GLU A 466 -10.93 -16.20 -7.48
CA GLU A 466 -9.69 -15.97 -8.23
C GLU A 466 -8.52 -15.61 -7.32
N SER A 467 -8.79 -14.91 -6.21
CA SER A 467 -7.76 -14.45 -5.28
C SER A 467 -7.09 -15.60 -4.52
N ILE A 468 -7.76 -16.74 -4.36
CA ILE A 468 -7.28 -17.90 -3.60
C ILE A 468 -6.58 -18.97 -4.48
N ASP A 469 -6.48 -18.77 -5.78
CA ASP A 469 -5.86 -19.73 -6.70
C ASP A 469 -4.36 -19.92 -6.40
N PHE A 470 -3.91 -21.15 -6.23
CA PHE A 470 -2.52 -21.52 -5.98
C PHE A 470 -1.64 -21.57 -7.25
N ASN A 471 -2.19 -21.37 -8.42
CA ASN A 471 -1.48 -21.45 -9.70
C ASN A 471 -1.47 -20.11 -10.47
N GLY A 472 -2.23 -19.12 -10.00
CA GLY A 472 -2.40 -17.82 -10.64
C GLY A 472 -1.48 -16.72 -10.08
N ASN A 473 -1.71 -15.48 -10.54
CA ASN A 473 -1.08 -14.29 -9.97
C ASN A 473 -1.79 -13.91 -8.66
N THR A 474 -1.47 -14.61 -7.58
CA THR A 474 -2.17 -14.55 -6.29
C THR A 474 -1.20 -14.59 -5.12
N GLY A 475 -1.68 -14.15 -3.95
CA GLY A 475 -0.95 -14.28 -2.68
C GLY A 475 -0.61 -15.73 -2.34
N PRO A 476 -1.56 -16.68 -2.39
CA PRO A 476 -1.31 -18.10 -2.11
C PRO A 476 -0.22 -18.74 -2.98
N PHE A 477 -0.13 -18.37 -4.26
CA PHE A 477 0.95 -18.84 -5.14
C PHE A 477 2.34 -18.41 -4.63
N ILE A 478 2.46 -17.16 -4.21
CA ILE A 478 3.70 -16.60 -3.65
C ILE A 478 4.01 -17.25 -2.30
N GLN A 479 3.03 -17.34 -1.41
CA GLN A 479 3.16 -17.93 -0.09
C GLN A 479 3.59 -19.40 -0.16
N TYR A 480 2.99 -20.15 -1.05
CA TYR A 480 3.36 -21.56 -1.27
C TYR A 480 4.81 -21.71 -1.75
N THR A 481 5.27 -20.83 -2.64
CA THR A 481 6.67 -20.87 -3.10
C THR A 481 7.63 -20.54 -1.96
N HIS A 482 7.32 -19.58 -1.11
CA HIS A 482 8.12 -19.30 0.09
C HIS A 482 8.19 -20.52 1.02
N ALA A 483 7.07 -21.14 1.34
CA ALA A 483 7.01 -22.35 2.17
C ALA A 483 7.80 -23.53 1.55
N ARG A 484 7.76 -23.69 0.22
CA ARG A 484 8.55 -24.66 -0.54
C ARG A 484 10.04 -24.44 -0.33
N ILE A 485 10.51 -23.20 -0.47
CA ILE A 485 11.92 -22.86 -0.23
C ILE A 485 12.32 -23.17 1.21
N CYS A 486 11.51 -22.77 2.18
CA CYS A 486 11.74 -23.07 3.59
C CYS A 486 11.85 -24.59 3.85
N SER A 487 11.04 -25.41 3.15
CA SER A 487 11.13 -26.87 3.22
C SER A 487 12.45 -27.39 2.66
N VAL A 488 12.92 -26.84 1.54
CA VAL A 488 14.23 -27.19 0.96
C VAL A 488 15.36 -26.86 1.95
N MET A 489 15.33 -25.69 2.56
CA MET A 489 16.33 -25.25 3.52
C MET A 489 16.35 -26.11 4.79
N ARG A 490 15.18 -26.51 5.32
CA ARG A 490 15.09 -27.44 6.46
C ARG A 490 15.70 -28.80 6.12
N LYS A 491 15.36 -29.37 4.96
CA LYS A 491 15.91 -30.66 4.52
C LYS A 491 17.42 -30.62 4.31
N ALA A 492 17.96 -29.50 3.82
CA ALA A 492 19.40 -29.28 3.74
C ALA A 492 20.04 -29.30 5.14
N ALA A 493 19.48 -28.59 6.10
CA ALA A 493 19.97 -28.57 7.48
C ALA A 493 19.89 -29.93 8.16
N GLU A 494 18.80 -30.68 7.98
CA GLU A 494 18.63 -32.06 8.46
C GLU A 494 19.66 -33.00 7.88
N ALA A 495 20.09 -32.77 6.64
CA ALA A 495 21.16 -33.53 5.97
C ALA A 495 22.57 -33.02 6.34
N GLY A 496 22.70 -32.05 7.24
CA GLY A 496 24.01 -31.49 7.63
C GLY A 496 24.65 -30.61 6.56
N ILE A 497 23.86 -30.09 5.60
CA ILE A 497 24.35 -29.22 4.53
C ILE A 497 24.17 -27.76 4.96
N ASP A 498 25.31 -27.08 5.15
CA ASP A 498 25.35 -25.62 5.37
C ASP A 498 26.05 -24.97 4.17
N TYR A 499 25.30 -24.31 3.33
CA TYR A 499 25.81 -23.68 2.11
C TYR A 499 26.83 -22.57 2.38
N ARG A 500 26.79 -21.94 3.56
CA ARG A 500 27.72 -20.86 3.95
C ARG A 500 29.14 -21.35 4.22
N GLN A 501 29.32 -22.65 4.41
CA GLN A 501 30.64 -23.26 4.64
C GLN A 501 31.29 -23.74 3.35
N VAL A 502 30.65 -23.59 2.20
CA VAL A 502 31.14 -24.08 0.90
C VAL A 502 31.54 -22.86 0.04
N ASP A 503 32.76 -22.94 -0.52
CA ASP A 503 33.22 -21.90 -1.48
C ASP A 503 32.49 -22.08 -2.82
N THR A 504 31.75 -21.07 -3.21
CA THR A 504 30.98 -21.05 -4.46
C THR A 504 31.56 -20.11 -5.52
N ALA A 505 32.75 -19.53 -5.29
CA ALA A 505 33.35 -18.52 -6.17
C ALA A 505 33.67 -19.05 -7.60
N LYS A 506 33.83 -20.36 -7.73
CA LYS A 506 34.16 -21.03 -9.02
C LYS A 506 32.94 -21.61 -9.73
N VAL A 507 31.75 -21.48 -9.16
CA VAL A 507 30.53 -21.96 -9.79
C VAL A 507 30.26 -21.12 -11.05
N ASP A 508 30.05 -21.80 -12.17
CA ASP A 508 29.58 -21.17 -13.42
C ASP A 508 28.05 -21.25 -13.47
N PRO A 509 27.35 -20.15 -13.19
CA PRO A 509 25.90 -20.17 -13.09
C PRO A 509 25.24 -20.33 -14.46
N SER A 510 24.18 -21.12 -14.53
CA SER A 510 23.33 -21.22 -15.71
C SER A 510 22.61 -19.90 -16.03
N GLU A 511 22.11 -19.76 -17.24
CA GLU A 511 21.32 -18.58 -17.64
C GLU A 511 20.14 -18.28 -16.71
N LYS A 512 19.45 -19.33 -16.19
CA LYS A 512 18.34 -19.15 -15.25
C LYS A 512 18.80 -18.71 -13.87
N GLU A 513 19.93 -19.20 -13.40
CA GLU A 513 20.54 -18.74 -12.14
C GLU A 513 20.99 -17.28 -12.25
N ILE A 514 21.63 -16.90 -13.36
CA ILE A 514 22.00 -15.50 -13.65
C ILE A 514 20.76 -14.60 -13.68
N SER A 515 19.71 -15.02 -14.39
CA SER A 515 18.47 -14.26 -14.48
C SER A 515 17.83 -14.02 -13.11
N LEU A 516 17.82 -15.01 -12.22
CA LEU A 516 17.35 -14.87 -10.84
C LEU A 516 18.22 -13.91 -10.03
N ILE A 517 19.56 -13.98 -10.17
CA ILE A 517 20.46 -13.05 -9.46
C ILE A 517 20.22 -11.61 -9.91
N GLN A 518 20.07 -11.38 -11.22
CA GLN A 518 19.72 -10.06 -11.76
C GLN A 518 18.38 -9.57 -11.20
N HIS A 519 17.38 -10.44 -11.16
CA HIS A 519 16.06 -10.11 -10.62
C HIS A 519 16.14 -9.74 -9.13
N LEU A 520 16.89 -10.51 -8.33
CA LEU A 520 17.12 -10.16 -6.92
C LEU A 520 17.84 -8.81 -6.78
N ALA A 521 18.85 -8.54 -7.62
CA ALA A 521 19.60 -7.27 -7.59
C ALA A 521 18.75 -6.05 -7.93
N ASP A 522 17.62 -6.21 -8.62
CA ASP A 522 16.69 -5.12 -8.95
C ASP A 522 15.77 -4.72 -7.78
N PHE A 523 15.66 -5.56 -6.75
CA PHE A 523 14.73 -5.32 -5.64
C PHE A 523 14.89 -3.93 -4.98
N PRO A 524 16.10 -3.45 -4.64
CA PRO A 524 16.27 -2.13 -4.04
C PRO A 524 15.72 -0.99 -4.91
N ALA A 525 15.90 -1.10 -6.25
CA ALA A 525 15.38 -0.10 -7.17
C ALA A 525 13.86 -0.13 -7.30
N VAL A 526 13.26 -1.32 -7.21
CA VAL A 526 11.80 -1.48 -7.20
C VAL A 526 11.19 -0.86 -5.96
N VAL A 527 11.80 -1.08 -4.79
CA VAL A 527 11.37 -0.47 -3.52
C VAL A 527 11.48 1.06 -3.59
N ALA A 528 12.59 1.58 -4.10
CA ALA A 528 12.80 3.01 -4.28
C ALA A 528 11.75 3.63 -5.22
N GLU A 529 11.48 3.00 -6.36
CA GLU A 529 10.50 3.48 -7.33
C GLU A 529 9.07 3.40 -6.77
N ALA A 530 8.72 2.31 -6.07
CA ALA A 530 7.42 2.17 -5.41
C ALA A 530 7.17 3.31 -4.41
N GLY A 531 8.20 3.72 -3.65
CA GLY A 531 8.13 4.86 -2.74
C GLY A 531 8.03 6.19 -3.47
N ARG A 532 8.75 6.36 -4.57
CA ARG A 532 8.76 7.59 -5.36
C ARG A 532 7.41 7.89 -6.02
N ILE A 533 6.74 6.87 -6.56
CA ILE A 533 5.46 7.04 -7.28
C ILE A 533 4.25 6.61 -6.45
N TYR A 534 4.46 6.25 -5.18
CA TYR A 534 3.40 5.79 -4.26
C TYR A 534 2.62 4.59 -4.81
N SER A 535 3.30 3.53 -5.25
CA SER A 535 2.66 2.38 -5.89
C SER A 535 3.04 1.04 -5.26
N PRO A 536 2.25 0.53 -4.31
CA PRO A 536 2.43 -0.83 -3.77
C PRO A 536 2.38 -1.92 -4.84
N SER A 537 1.65 -1.69 -5.94
CA SER A 537 1.52 -2.67 -7.02
C SER A 537 2.84 -3.01 -7.71
N LEU A 538 3.84 -2.10 -7.69
CA LEU A 538 5.18 -2.41 -8.20
C LEU A 538 5.84 -3.53 -7.40
N ILE A 539 5.72 -3.48 -6.06
CA ILE A 539 6.25 -4.54 -5.18
C ILE A 539 5.51 -5.86 -5.43
N ALA A 540 4.18 -5.81 -5.46
CA ALA A 540 3.36 -7.01 -5.65
C ALA A 540 3.70 -7.73 -6.97
N ASN A 541 3.76 -7.01 -8.07
CA ASN A 541 4.07 -7.58 -9.39
C ASN A 541 5.52 -8.05 -9.49
N TYR A 542 6.46 -7.31 -8.91
CA TYR A 542 7.87 -7.73 -8.83
C TYR A 542 8.03 -9.08 -8.10
N VAL A 543 7.41 -9.22 -6.93
CA VAL A 543 7.49 -10.47 -6.15
C VAL A 543 6.85 -11.63 -6.92
N TYR A 544 5.72 -11.41 -7.60
CA TYR A 544 5.12 -12.42 -8.45
C TYR A 544 6.04 -12.88 -9.59
N ASP A 545 6.66 -11.95 -10.29
CA ASP A 545 7.57 -12.26 -11.39
C ASP A 545 8.81 -13.03 -10.90
N LEU A 546 9.37 -12.64 -9.75
CA LEU A 546 10.46 -13.37 -9.08
C LEU A 546 10.06 -14.81 -8.74
N VAL A 547 8.89 -14.98 -8.14
CA VAL A 547 8.36 -16.30 -7.77
C VAL A 547 8.11 -17.18 -8.98
N LYS A 548 7.54 -16.61 -10.05
CA LYS A 548 7.33 -17.33 -11.31
C LYS A 548 8.64 -17.84 -11.91
N GLU A 549 9.65 -16.98 -11.93
CA GLU A 549 10.98 -17.33 -12.44
C GLU A 549 11.66 -18.38 -11.56
N TYR A 550 11.58 -18.24 -10.24
CA TYR A 550 12.10 -19.24 -9.31
C TYR A 550 11.43 -20.60 -9.47
N ASN A 551 10.12 -20.67 -9.67
CA ASN A 551 9.42 -21.94 -9.87
C ASN A 551 9.85 -22.62 -11.18
N GLN A 552 10.18 -21.89 -12.25
CA GLN A 552 10.77 -22.44 -13.46
C GLN A 552 12.17 -23.02 -13.19
N PHE A 553 13.01 -22.28 -12.47
CA PHE A 553 14.33 -22.76 -12.02
C PHE A 553 14.21 -24.02 -11.17
N TYR A 554 13.32 -24.02 -10.16
CA TYR A 554 13.10 -25.15 -9.26
C TYR A 554 12.65 -26.43 -9.99
N HIS A 555 11.84 -26.27 -11.04
CA HIS A 555 11.39 -27.38 -11.88
C HIS A 555 12.54 -27.98 -12.70
N ASP A 556 13.41 -27.12 -13.25
CA ASP A 556 14.42 -27.54 -14.23
C ASP A 556 15.74 -27.99 -13.58
N TYR A 557 16.02 -27.56 -12.36
CA TYR A 557 17.28 -27.83 -11.66
C TYR A 557 17.03 -28.53 -10.33
N SER A 558 17.75 -29.64 -10.12
CA SER A 558 17.79 -30.27 -8.80
C SER A 558 18.63 -29.41 -7.84
N ILE A 559 18.14 -29.20 -6.61
CA ILE A 559 18.88 -28.48 -5.58
C ILE A 559 19.54 -29.48 -4.63
N LEU A 560 18.77 -30.25 -3.86
CA LEU A 560 19.29 -31.17 -2.85
C LEU A 560 19.95 -32.43 -3.44
N ARG A 561 19.52 -32.82 -4.63
CA ARG A 561 20.09 -34.02 -5.34
C ARG A 561 21.26 -33.67 -6.26
N GLU A 562 21.67 -32.39 -6.30
CA GLU A 562 22.85 -31.98 -7.04
C GLU A 562 24.08 -32.63 -6.42
N GLU A 563 24.87 -33.35 -7.23
CA GLU A 563 26.05 -34.11 -6.76
C GLU A 563 27.22 -33.19 -6.47
N ASN A 564 27.39 -32.12 -7.27
CA ASN A 564 28.44 -31.13 -7.06
C ASN A 564 28.10 -30.27 -5.83
N ALA A 565 28.93 -30.37 -4.80
CA ALA A 565 28.72 -29.68 -3.53
C ALA A 565 28.74 -28.14 -3.67
N GLU A 566 29.58 -27.59 -4.55
CA GLU A 566 29.67 -26.14 -4.80
C GLU A 566 28.43 -25.65 -5.50
N VAL A 567 27.94 -26.32 -6.54
CA VAL A 567 26.72 -26.01 -7.27
C VAL A 567 25.50 -26.15 -6.37
N ARG A 568 25.44 -27.19 -5.56
CA ARG A 568 24.37 -27.39 -4.57
C ARG A 568 24.32 -26.27 -3.56
N ALA A 569 25.45 -25.85 -2.99
CA ALA A 569 25.56 -24.75 -2.05
C ALA A 569 25.14 -23.42 -2.71
N PHE A 570 25.55 -23.18 -3.95
CA PHE A 570 25.14 -21.98 -4.71
C PHE A 570 23.62 -21.90 -4.93
N ARG A 571 22.98 -23.03 -5.31
CA ARG A 571 21.53 -23.10 -5.50
C ARG A 571 20.75 -22.94 -4.18
N LEU A 572 21.29 -23.44 -3.07
CA LEU A 572 20.73 -23.23 -1.74
C LEU A 572 20.82 -21.74 -1.34
N MET A 573 21.96 -21.09 -1.57
CA MET A 573 22.15 -19.66 -1.33
C MET A 573 21.18 -18.84 -2.18
N LEU A 574 21.05 -19.14 -3.47
CA LEU A 574 20.11 -18.49 -4.36
C LEU A 574 18.67 -18.63 -3.87
N SER A 575 18.26 -19.85 -3.49
CA SER A 575 16.92 -20.13 -2.96
C SER A 575 16.65 -19.37 -1.65
N ALA A 576 17.61 -19.34 -0.73
CA ALA A 576 17.49 -18.61 0.54
C ALA A 576 17.27 -17.10 0.31
N ASN A 577 17.97 -16.53 -0.66
CA ASN A 577 17.84 -15.11 -0.99
C ASN A 577 16.54 -14.79 -1.74
N VAL A 578 16.04 -15.70 -2.57
CA VAL A 578 14.69 -15.58 -3.13
C VAL A 578 13.63 -15.55 -2.02
N ALA A 579 13.72 -16.48 -1.04
CA ALA A 579 12.80 -16.48 0.11
C ALA A 579 12.90 -15.20 0.94
N LYS A 580 14.12 -14.69 1.18
CA LYS A 580 14.34 -13.41 1.89
C LYS A 580 13.65 -12.24 1.20
N VAL A 581 13.82 -12.10 -0.11
CA VAL A 581 13.22 -11.02 -0.90
C VAL A 581 11.69 -11.18 -0.98
N ILE A 582 11.17 -12.40 -1.13
CA ILE A 582 9.72 -12.65 -1.04
C ILE A 582 9.18 -12.17 0.31
N LYS A 583 9.80 -12.59 1.40
CA LYS A 583 9.36 -12.23 2.76
C LYS A 583 9.41 -10.71 2.98
N THR A 584 10.47 -10.06 2.55
CA THR A 584 10.60 -8.60 2.66
C THR A 584 9.56 -7.89 1.79
N GLY A 585 9.43 -8.25 0.52
CA GLY A 585 8.48 -7.62 -0.40
C GLY A 585 7.02 -7.81 0.05
N MET A 586 6.65 -9.01 0.47
CA MET A 586 5.30 -9.28 1.00
C MET A 586 5.07 -8.55 2.33
N GLY A 587 6.09 -8.44 3.19
CA GLY A 587 6.04 -7.63 4.41
C GLY A 587 5.75 -6.16 4.15
N LEU A 588 6.32 -5.56 3.09
CA LEU A 588 6.01 -4.19 2.67
C LEU A 588 4.55 -4.02 2.21
N LEU A 589 3.90 -5.10 1.83
CA LEU A 589 2.46 -5.15 1.51
C LEU A 589 1.59 -5.49 2.72
N GLY A 590 2.17 -5.69 3.90
CA GLY A 590 1.46 -6.15 5.09
C GLY A 590 0.96 -7.59 4.98
N ILE A 591 1.63 -8.42 4.17
CA ILE A 591 1.25 -9.82 3.92
C ILE A 591 2.25 -10.74 4.60
N GLU A 592 1.76 -11.61 5.46
CA GLU A 592 2.54 -12.67 6.07
C GLU A 592 2.81 -13.81 5.07
N VAL A 593 3.97 -14.43 5.17
CA VAL A 593 4.31 -15.62 4.40
C VAL A 593 4.65 -16.76 5.36
N PRO A 594 3.99 -17.94 5.24
CA PRO A 594 4.22 -19.05 6.16
C PRO A 594 5.52 -19.78 5.79
N ASP A 595 6.18 -20.38 6.80
CA ASP A 595 7.36 -21.23 6.60
C ASP A 595 6.99 -22.68 6.27
N ARG A 596 5.72 -23.06 6.49
CA ARG A 596 5.13 -24.38 6.19
C ARG A 596 3.75 -24.20 5.57
N MET A 597 3.46 -25.09 4.65
CA MET A 597 2.17 -25.08 3.95
C MET A 597 1.94 -26.43 3.27
#